data_cd60ab198b9ddaca3dc391eb8aea15ae
#
_entry.id   cd60ab198b9ddaca3dc391eb8aea15ae
#
_cell.length_a   1.000
_cell.length_b   1.000
_cell.length_c   1.000
_cell.angle_alpha   90.00
_cell.angle_beta   90.00
_cell.angle_gamma   90.00
#
_symmetry.space_group_name_H-M   'P 1'
#
loop_
_entity.id
_entity.type
_entity.pdbx_description
1 polymer ?
#
loop_
_entity_poly.entity_id
_entity_poly.type
_entity_poly.pdbx_seq_one_letter_code
_entity_poly.pdbx_strand_id
1 'polypeptide(L)'
;MLKSIPLTALAVSLLAATVTPGWAAPDKLFGAINERLSFMQSVAAWKADNDKPVEDLPREKVVLDAAREKAVENGLSADNVTLFFQAQIDAAKDIQTCWIERWESGEARPQNVPDLIKDVRPELLRLGNEILTLLAESPVEASDQQAFTEALTVECLSDGSKNALFEGLVDVHD
;
A
#
# COMPACT_ATOMS: atom_id res chain seq x y z
N MET A 1 -72.14 -24.14 25.92
CA MET A 1 -70.96 -23.75 26.72
C MET A 1 -69.77 -23.86 25.78
N LEU A 2 -69.40 -22.76 25.13
CA LEU A 2 -68.19 -22.68 24.30
C LEU A 2 -67.06 -22.14 25.13
N LYS A 3 -65.98 -22.90 25.29
CA LYS A 3 -64.75 -22.47 25.91
C LYS A 3 -63.86 -21.72 24.92
N SER A 4 -63.60 -20.45 25.16
CA SER A 4 -62.66 -19.64 24.38
C SER A 4 -61.23 -20.02 24.76
N ILE A 5 -60.39 -20.28 23.75
CA ILE A 5 -58.95 -20.53 23.87
C ILE A 5 -58.22 -19.18 23.60
N PRO A 6 -57.32 -18.69 24.44
CA PRO A 6 -56.57 -17.49 24.15
C PRO A 6 -55.43 -17.79 23.19
N LEU A 7 -55.34 -16.98 22.15
CA LEU A 7 -54.26 -16.98 21.15
C LEU A 7 -53.05 -16.23 21.72
N THR A 8 -52.00 -16.95 22.14
CA THR A 8 -50.74 -16.36 22.57
C THR A 8 -49.92 -15.96 21.36
N ALA A 9 -49.75 -14.64 21.15
CA ALA A 9 -48.92 -14.09 20.11
C ALA A 9 -47.43 -14.23 20.52
N LEU A 10 -46.69 -15.02 19.73
CA LEU A 10 -45.24 -15.18 19.87
C LEU A 10 -44.54 -14.00 19.16
N ALA A 11 -44.02 -13.07 19.95
CA ALA A 11 -43.20 -11.96 19.41
C ALA A 11 -41.79 -12.47 19.04
N VAL A 12 -41.52 -12.59 17.76
CA VAL A 12 -40.18 -12.88 17.26
C VAL A 12 -39.38 -11.56 17.22
N SER A 13 -38.48 -11.40 18.18
CA SER A 13 -37.55 -10.28 18.18
C SER A 13 -36.42 -10.56 17.17
N LEU A 14 -36.42 -9.84 16.02
CA LEU A 14 -35.29 -9.80 15.11
C LEU A 14 -34.14 -8.98 15.78
N LEU A 15 -33.08 -9.65 16.23
CA LEU A 15 -31.82 -8.98 16.56
C LEU A 15 -31.17 -8.56 15.22
N ALA A 16 -31.22 -7.29 14.87
CA ALA A 16 -30.40 -6.71 13.83
C ALA A 16 -28.95 -6.69 14.33
N ALA A 17 -28.11 -7.60 13.84
CA ALA A 17 -26.68 -7.52 14.03
C ALA A 17 -26.16 -6.27 13.28
N THR A 18 -25.75 -5.24 14.04
CA THR A 18 -25.04 -4.09 13.50
C THR A 18 -23.64 -4.54 13.09
N VAL A 19 -23.44 -4.80 11.81
CA VAL A 19 -22.11 -4.97 11.23
C VAL A 19 -21.44 -3.62 11.31
N THR A 20 -20.52 -3.43 12.26
CA THR A 20 -19.58 -2.30 12.21
C THR A 20 -18.72 -2.49 10.97
N PRO A 21 -18.59 -1.48 10.09
CA PRO A 21 -17.63 -1.56 8.99
C PRO A 21 -16.22 -1.53 9.61
N GLY A 22 -15.68 -2.69 9.90
CA GLY A 22 -14.25 -2.84 10.00
C GLY A 22 -13.70 -2.61 8.60
N TRP A 23 -12.67 -1.78 8.49
CA TRP A 23 -11.93 -1.64 7.22
C TRP A 23 -11.60 -3.05 6.74
N ALA A 24 -12.05 -3.39 5.54
CA ALA A 24 -11.71 -4.67 4.94
C ALA A 24 -10.18 -4.81 4.86
N ALA A 25 -9.65 -6.02 4.95
CA ALA A 25 -8.21 -6.24 4.91
C ALA A 25 -7.55 -5.61 3.66
N PRO A 26 -8.16 -5.63 2.45
CA PRO A 26 -7.66 -4.90 1.30
C PRO A 26 -7.49 -3.38 1.52
N ASP A 27 -8.41 -2.72 2.23
CA ASP A 27 -8.33 -1.26 2.45
C ASP A 27 -7.09 -0.86 3.27
N LYS A 28 -6.73 -1.67 4.28
CA LYS A 28 -5.52 -1.44 5.07
C LYS A 28 -4.26 -1.64 4.25
N LEU A 29 -4.23 -2.68 3.42
CA LEU A 29 -3.13 -2.97 2.53
C LEU A 29 -2.91 -1.84 1.52
N PHE A 30 -3.98 -1.38 0.86
CA PHE A 30 -3.91 -0.28 -0.10
C PHE A 30 -3.50 1.03 0.57
N GLY A 31 -3.98 1.27 1.80
CA GLY A 31 -3.55 2.39 2.63
C GLY A 31 -2.05 2.35 2.94
N ALA A 32 -1.50 1.19 3.32
CA ALA A 32 -0.07 1.04 3.61
C ALA A 32 0.81 1.24 2.36
N ILE A 33 0.35 0.78 1.18
CA ILE A 33 1.02 1.01 -0.10
C ILE A 33 1.01 2.51 -0.43
N ASN A 34 -0.14 3.18 -0.29
CA ASN A 34 -0.27 4.61 -0.52
C ASN A 34 0.62 5.42 0.43
N GLU A 35 0.63 5.08 1.72
CA GLU A 35 1.49 5.72 2.73
C GLU A 35 2.97 5.55 2.38
N ARG A 36 3.40 4.34 1.98
CA ARG A 36 4.78 4.09 1.58
C ARG A 36 5.22 4.92 0.38
N LEU A 37 4.36 5.09 -0.62
CA LEU A 37 4.62 5.91 -1.79
C LEU A 37 4.57 7.42 -1.49
N SER A 38 3.80 7.86 -0.50
CA SER A 38 3.71 9.27 -0.10
C SER A 38 5.03 9.86 0.41
N PHE A 39 5.95 9.02 0.90
CA PHE A 39 7.30 9.46 1.29
C PHE A 39 8.16 9.89 0.11
N MET A 40 7.79 9.56 -1.14
CA MET A 40 8.68 9.74 -2.30
C MET A 40 8.96 11.20 -2.65
N GLN A 41 8.06 12.13 -2.32
CA GLN A 41 8.37 13.56 -2.40
C GLN A 41 9.52 13.96 -1.47
N SER A 42 9.47 13.51 -0.21
CA SER A 42 10.54 13.78 0.75
C SER A 42 11.86 13.11 0.37
N VAL A 43 11.80 11.88 -0.17
CA VAL A 43 12.98 11.17 -0.69
C VAL A 43 13.61 11.94 -1.84
N ALA A 44 12.81 12.43 -2.79
CA ALA A 44 13.27 13.23 -3.92
C ALA A 44 13.94 14.53 -3.44
N ALA A 45 13.32 15.23 -2.49
CA ALA A 45 13.87 16.47 -1.93
C ALA A 45 15.20 16.24 -1.23
N TRP A 46 15.29 15.20 -0.37
CA TRP A 46 16.52 14.86 0.31
C TRP A 46 17.65 14.49 -0.68
N LYS A 47 17.32 13.68 -1.71
CA LYS A 47 18.30 13.30 -2.74
C LYS A 47 18.81 14.53 -3.51
N ALA A 48 17.91 15.41 -3.90
CA ALA A 48 18.28 16.65 -4.60
C ALA A 48 19.13 17.57 -3.72
N ASP A 49 18.86 17.65 -2.41
CA ASP A 49 19.66 18.47 -1.47
C ASP A 49 21.05 17.88 -1.19
N ASN A 50 21.23 16.59 -1.44
CA ASN A 50 22.48 15.86 -1.18
C ASN A 50 23.20 15.39 -2.45
N ASP A 51 22.83 15.91 -3.63
CA ASP A 51 23.41 15.54 -4.94
C ASP A 51 23.39 14.01 -5.17
N LYS A 52 22.28 13.34 -4.80
CA LYS A 52 22.11 11.90 -4.99
C LYS A 52 21.16 11.61 -6.15
N PRO A 53 21.50 10.64 -7.01
CA PRO A 53 20.61 10.23 -8.09
C PRO A 53 19.33 9.59 -7.57
N VAL A 54 18.26 9.63 -8.38
CA VAL A 54 17.00 8.92 -8.09
C VAL A 54 17.25 7.41 -8.04
N GLU A 55 17.99 6.87 -8.99
CA GLU A 55 18.36 5.45 -9.01
C GLU A 55 19.46 5.17 -7.96
N ASP A 56 19.25 4.10 -7.16
CA ASP A 56 20.18 3.62 -6.13
C ASP A 56 20.16 2.08 -6.15
N LEU A 57 20.76 1.47 -7.19
CA LEU A 57 20.75 0.02 -7.38
C LEU A 57 21.23 -0.78 -6.16
N PRO A 58 22.29 -0.34 -5.43
CA PRO A 58 22.66 -1.05 -4.19
C PRO A 58 21.53 -1.02 -3.14
N ARG A 59 20.81 0.10 -3.01
CA ARG A 59 19.70 0.22 -2.06
C ARG A 59 18.48 -0.55 -2.53
N GLU A 60 18.16 -0.51 -3.81
CA GLU A 60 17.07 -1.28 -4.43
C GLU A 60 17.25 -2.77 -4.13
N LYS A 61 18.47 -3.29 -4.33
CA LYS A 61 18.80 -4.67 -3.98
C LYS A 61 18.53 -4.99 -2.51
N VAL A 62 18.94 -4.13 -1.58
CA VAL A 62 18.68 -4.32 -0.14
C VAL A 62 17.17 -4.39 0.16
N VAL A 63 16.36 -3.58 -0.51
CA VAL A 63 14.90 -3.60 -0.35
C VAL A 63 14.31 -4.90 -0.86
N LEU A 64 14.74 -5.36 -2.04
CA LEU A 64 14.25 -6.61 -2.64
C LEU A 64 14.68 -7.83 -1.82
N ASP A 65 15.93 -7.89 -1.36
CA ASP A 65 16.42 -8.98 -0.52
C ASP A 65 15.61 -9.08 0.79
N ALA A 66 15.36 -7.93 1.45
CA ALA A 66 14.55 -7.90 2.68
C ALA A 66 13.09 -8.30 2.43
N ALA A 67 12.51 -7.90 1.30
CA ALA A 67 11.17 -8.31 0.92
C ALA A 67 11.07 -9.81 0.65
N ARG A 68 12.05 -10.42 -0.03
CA ARG A 68 12.14 -11.86 -0.25
C ARG A 68 12.21 -12.65 1.04
N GLU A 69 13.08 -12.23 1.95
CA GLU A 69 13.25 -12.88 3.26
C GLU A 69 11.92 -12.83 4.04
N LYS A 70 11.30 -11.66 4.11
CA LYS A 70 10.03 -11.49 4.81
C LYS A 70 8.85 -12.22 4.14
N ALA A 71 8.86 -12.35 2.81
CA ALA A 71 7.88 -13.15 2.08
C ALA A 71 7.90 -14.61 2.52
N VAL A 72 9.08 -15.21 2.60
CA VAL A 72 9.26 -16.60 3.06
C VAL A 72 8.76 -16.78 4.49
N GLU A 73 9.07 -15.85 5.40
CA GLU A 73 8.57 -15.86 6.77
C GLU A 73 7.03 -15.83 6.85
N ASN A 74 6.38 -15.13 5.92
CA ASN A 74 4.92 -15.00 5.85
C ASN A 74 4.26 -16.09 4.99
N GLY A 75 5.02 -17.03 4.42
CA GLY A 75 4.48 -18.11 3.58
C GLY A 75 4.05 -17.65 2.18
N LEU A 76 4.55 -16.50 1.71
CA LEU A 76 4.31 -15.96 0.38
C LEU A 76 5.37 -16.41 -0.63
N SER A 77 5.03 -16.35 -1.93
CA SER A 77 5.99 -16.58 -3.02
C SER A 77 7.06 -15.47 -3.02
N ALA A 78 8.31 -15.85 -2.74
CA ALA A 78 9.42 -14.89 -2.72
C ALA A 78 9.68 -14.25 -4.08
N ASP A 79 9.43 -14.97 -5.18
CA ASP A 79 9.63 -14.46 -6.53
C ASP A 79 8.53 -13.46 -6.92
N ASN A 80 7.26 -13.77 -6.65
CA ASN A 80 6.12 -12.89 -6.92
C ASN A 80 6.17 -11.63 -6.05
N VAL A 81 6.53 -11.77 -4.76
CA VAL A 81 6.77 -10.60 -3.89
C VAL A 81 7.91 -9.74 -4.42
N THR A 82 8.96 -10.33 -4.99
CA THR A 82 10.05 -9.57 -5.60
C THR A 82 9.55 -8.74 -6.79
N LEU A 83 8.69 -9.30 -7.64
CA LEU A 83 8.09 -8.58 -8.77
C LEU A 83 7.21 -7.41 -8.29
N PHE A 84 6.37 -7.63 -7.29
CA PHE A 84 5.56 -6.58 -6.68
C PHE A 84 6.40 -5.46 -6.05
N PHE A 85 7.46 -5.80 -5.31
CA PHE A 85 8.35 -4.80 -4.73
C PHE A 85 9.19 -4.08 -5.79
N GLN A 86 9.53 -4.73 -6.90
CA GLN A 86 10.14 -4.06 -8.05
C GLN A 86 9.19 -3.02 -8.64
N ALA A 87 7.91 -3.35 -8.83
CA ALA A 87 6.91 -2.38 -9.28
C ALA A 87 6.77 -1.18 -8.32
N GLN A 88 6.86 -1.42 -6.99
CA GLN A 88 6.88 -0.33 -6.00
C GLN A 88 8.14 0.55 -6.10
N ILE A 89 9.30 -0.04 -6.40
CA ILE A 89 10.55 0.71 -6.60
C ILE A 89 10.45 1.56 -7.87
N ASP A 90 9.91 1.00 -8.95
CA ASP A 90 9.77 1.72 -10.22
C ASP A 90 8.78 2.87 -10.09
N ALA A 91 7.61 2.66 -9.47
CA ALA A 91 6.67 3.71 -9.13
C ALA A 91 7.30 4.80 -8.23
N ALA A 92 8.11 4.41 -7.26
CA ALA A 92 8.83 5.33 -6.39
C ALA A 92 9.84 6.20 -7.17
N LYS A 93 10.54 5.64 -8.17
CA LYS A 93 11.45 6.40 -9.06
C LYS A 93 10.67 7.37 -9.93
N ASP A 94 9.54 6.95 -10.49
CA ASP A 94 8.68 7.81 -11.32
C ASP A 94 8.17 9.01 -10.51
N ILE A 95 7.67 8.79 -9.29
CA ILE A 95 7.22 9.86 -8.39
C ILE A 95 8.36 10.83 -8.06
N GLN A 96 9.56 10.33 -7.74
CA GLN A 96 10.71 11.17 -7.43
C GLN A 96 11.12 12.02 -8.64
N THR A 97 11.17 11.44 -9.82
CA THR A 97 11.52 12.13 -11.07
C THR A 97 10.49 13.23 -11.37
N CYS A 98 9.21 12.92 -11.30
CA CYS A 98 8.14 13.90 -11.51
C CYS A 98 8.26 15.10 -10.54
N TRP A 99 8.54 14.86 -9.25
CA TRP A 99 8.71 15.95 -8.30
C TRP A 99 9.94 16.82 -8.61
N ILE A 100 11.06 16.23 -9.01
CA ILE A 100 12.26 16.96 -9.40
C ILE A 100 11.96 17.84 -10.62
N GLU A 101 11.31 17.32 -11.65
CA GLU A 101 10.92 18.06 -12.84
C GLU A 101 9.97 19.23 -12.52
N ARG A 102 9.01 19.04 -11.61
CA ARG A 102 8.09 20.11 -11.14
C ARG A 102 8.85 21.22 -10.44
N TRP A 103 9.82 20.89 -9.59
CA TRP A 103 10.65 21.90 -8.91
C TRP A 103 11.57 22.64 -9.87
N GLU A 104 12.14 21.96 -10.85
CA GLU A 104 12.94 22.59 -11.92
C GLU A 104 12.07 23.53 -12.78
N SER A 105 10.78 23.23 -12.91
CA SER A 105 9.79 24.07 -13.61
C SER A 105 9.26 25.23 -12.75
N GLY A 106 9.73 25.39 -11.51
CA GLY A 106 9.42 26.54 -10.65
C GLY A 106 8.41 26.26 -9.53
N GLU A 107 7.98 25.03 -9.33
CA GLU A 107 7.17 24.67 -8.17
C GLU A 107 7.99 24.75 -6.88
N ALA A 108 7.36 25.12 -5.77
CA ALA A 108 8.07 25.27 -4.50
C ALA A 108 8.48 23.91 -3.92
N ARG A 109 9.73 23.79 -3.51
CA ARG A 109 10.24 22.60 -2.82
C ARG A 109 9.81 22.61 -1.35
N PRO A 110 9.61 21.41 -0.72
CA PRO A 110 9.33 21.32 0.71
C PRO A 110 10.53 21.85 1.52
N GLN A 111 10.24 22.66 2.57
CA GLN A 111 11.29 23.28 3.39
C GLN A 111 11.77 22.40 4.56
N ASN A 112 10.88 21.52 5.06
CA ASN A 112 11.21 20.63 6.18
C ASN A 112 11.31 19.19 5.65
N VAL A 113 12.50 18.86 5.14
CA VAL A 113 12.77 17.53 4.57
C VAL A 113 13.29 16.62 5.69
N PRO A 114 12.62 15.50 6.01
CA PRO A 114 13.10 14.55 7.00
C PRO A 114 14.40 13.87 6.51
N ASP A 115 15.23 13.44 7.46
CA ASP A 115 16.48 12.72 7.12
C ASP A 115 16.15 11.35 6.50
N LEU A 116 16.62 11.13 5.28
CA LEU A 116 16.33 9.89 4.55
C LEU A 116 16.82 8.65 5.31
N ILE A 117 17.97 8.73 5.97
CA ILE A 117 18.61 7.56 6.61
C ILE A 117 18.00 7.29 7.99
N LYS A 118 17.77 8.35 8.77
CA LYS A 118 17.36 8.23 10.18
C LYS A 118 15.85 8.13 10.34
N ASP A 119 15.10 8.83 9.48
CA ASP A 119 13.65 8.97 9.66
C ASP A 119 12.87 8.19 8.60
N VAL A 120 13.18 8.38 7.29
CA VAL A 120 12.36 7.83 6.22
C VAL A 120 12.60 6.33 5.98
N ARG A 121 13.88 5.90 5.89
CA ARG A 121 14.18 4.47 5.60
C ARG A 121 13.63 3.50 6.63
N PRO A 122 13.65 3.78 7.96
CA PRO A 122 12.99 2.91 8.95
C PRO A 122 11.48 2.78 8.71
N GLU A 123 10.78 3.88 8.37
CA GLU A 123 9.35 3.84 8.08
C GLU A 123 9.04 3.08 6.79
N LEU A 124 9.84 3.25 5.75
CA LEU A 124 9.70 2.47 4.51
C LEU A 124 9.89 0.97 4.75
N LEU A 125 10.79 0.58 5.66
CA LEU A 125 10.97 -0.83 6.05
C LEU A 125 9.77 -1.34 6.87
N ARG A 126 9.29 -0.55 7.84
CA ARG A 126 8.11 -0.88 8.64
C ARG A 126 6.89 -1.12 7.75
N LEU A 127 6.62 -0.19 6.83
CA LEU A 127 5.51 -0.29 5.89
C LEU A 127 5.68 -1.47 4.93
N GLY A 128 6.89 -1.75 4.46
CA GLY A 128 7.17 -2.94 3.65
C GLY A 128 6.82 -4.24 4.37
N ASN A 129 7.19 -4.36 5.65
CA ASN A 129 6.85 -5.51 6.48
C ASN A 129 5.34 -5.61 6.76
N GLU A 130 4.68 -4.49 7.02
CA GLU A 130 3.23 -4.41 7.22
C GLU A 130 2.47 -4.87 5.98
N ILE A 131 2.86 -4.38 4.79
CA ILE A 131 2.31 -4.79 3.49
C ILE A 131 2.38 -6.31 3.33
N LEU A 132 3.54 -6.92 3.59
CA LEU A 132 3.72 -8.36 3.45
C LEU A 132 2.89 -9.17 4.46
N THR A 133 2.71 -8.65 5.68
CA THR A 133 1.83 -9.27 6.67
C THR A 133 0.37 -9.22 6.23
N LEU A 134 -0.09 -8.06 5.75
CA LEU A 134 -1.47 -7.89 5.27
C LEU A 134 -1.75 -8.73 4.02
N LEU A 135 -0.78 -8.85 3.11
CA LEU A 135 -0.87 -9.75 1.96
C LEU A 135 -1.04 -11.20 2.38
N ALA A 136 -0.28 -11.68 3.36
CA ALA A 136 -0.40 -13.05 3.85
C ALA A 136 -1.76 -13.33 4.52
N GLU A 137 -2.41 -12.31 5.08
CA GLU A 137 -3.72 -12.43 5.72
C GLU A 137 -4.89 -12.43 4.73
N SER A 138 -4.75 -11.77 3.58
CA SER A 138 -5.83 -11.59 2.63
C SER A 138 -5.31 -11.45 1.20
N PRO A 139 -5.63 -12.40 0.31
CA PRO A 139 -5.31 -12.27 -1.10
C PRO A 139 -6.07 -11.08 -1.72
N VAL A 140 -5.48 -10.50 -2.74
CA VAL A 140 -6.08 -9.43 -3.54
C VAL A 140 -6.61 -10.03 -4.83
N GLU A 141 -7.87 -9.76 -5.13
CA GLU A 141 -8.57 -10.29 -6.29
C GLU A 141 -8.60 -9.25 -7.43
N ALA A 142 -8.72 -9.69 -8.66
CA ALA A 142 -8.84 -8.80 -9.82
C ALA A 142 -10.01 -7.81 -9.71
N SER A 143 -11.06 -8.16 -8.96
CA SER A 143 -12.21 -7.29 -8.66
C SER A 143 -11.87 -6.08 -7.78
N ASP A 144 -10.73 -6.08 -7.09
CA ASP A 144 -10.31 -5.02 -6.17
C ASP A 144 -9.61 -3.85 -6.89
N GLN A 145 -9.39 -3.94 -8.21
CA GLN A 145 -8.65 -2.95 -9.00
C GLN A 145 -9.19 -1.53 -8.85
N GLN A 146 -10.51 -1.35 -8.85
CA GLN A 146 -11.11 -0.03 -8.70
C GLN A 146 -10.80 0.53 -7.31
N ALA A 147 -11.04 -0.24 -6.25
CA ALA A 147 -10.78 0.18 -4.87
C ALA A 147 -9.28 0.49 -4.65
N PHE A 148 -8.39 -0.33 -5.21
CA PHE A 148 -6.94 -0.05 -5.21
C PHE A 148 -6.61 1.28 -5.87
N THR A 149 -7.12 1.53 -7.08
CA THR A 149 -6.84 2.75 -7.85
C THR A 149 -7.33 4.00 -7.11
N GLU A 150 -8.51 3.91 -6.47
CA GLU A 150 -9.10 4.99 -5.67
C GLU A 150 -8.32 5.25 -4.36
N ALA A 151 -7.78 4.20 -3.74
CA ALA A 151 -6.99 4.32 -2.52
C ALA A 151 -5.60 4.95 -2.76
N LEU A 152 -5.03 4.84 -3.96
CA LEU A 152 -3.73 5.40 -4.29
C LEU A 152 -3.89 6.87 -4.76
N THR A 153 -3.71 7.80 -3.83
CA THR A 153 -3.92 9.24 -4.03
C THR A 153 -2.63 10.05 -4.08
N VAL A 154 -1.46 9.39 -4.07
CA VAL A 154 -0.15 10.05 -4.09
C VAL A 154 0.02 10.86 -5.36
N GLU A 155 0.40 12.13 -5.21
CA GLU A 155 0.73 12.99 -6.35
C GLU A 155 1.91 12.43 -7.14
N CYS A 156 1.95 12.69 -8.43
CA CYS A 156 2.95 12.16 -9.35
C CYS A 156 2.90 10.63 -9.58
N LEU A 157 1.97 9.92 -8.98
CA LEU A 157 1.76 8.50 -9.27
C LEU A 157 0.90 8.35 -10.53
N SER A 158 1.50 7.85 -11.61
CA SER A 158 0.81 7.67 -12.89
C SER A 158 -0.18 6.50 -12.87
N ASP A 159 -1.19 6.54 -13.74
CA ASP A 159 -2.11 5.40 -13.91
C ASP A 159 -1.38 4.15 -14.40
N GLY A 160 -0.31 4.30 -15.20
CA GLY A 160 0.55 3.19 -15.61
C GLY A 160 1.24 2.52 -14.42
N SER A 161 1.80 3.32 -13.51
CA SER A 161 2.43 2.81 -12.28
C SER A 161 1.40 2.16 -11.35
N LYS A 162 0.16 2.71 -11.24
CA LYS A 162 -0.93 2.08 -10.47
C LYS A 162 -1.29 0.71 -11.03
N ASN A 163 -1.39 0.58 -12.35
CA ASN A 163 -1.71 -0.69 -12.99
C ASN A 163 -0.60 -1.73 -12.78
N ALA A 164 0.67 -1.36 -12.96
CA ALA A 164 1.79 -2.26 -12.72
C ALA A 164 1.88 -2.71 -11.25
N LEU A 165 1.59 -1.82 -10.30
CA LEU A 165 1.49 -2.14 -8.89
C LEU A 165 0.37 -3.14 -8.62
N PHE A 166 -0.80 -2.95 -9.22
CA PHE A 166 -1.95 -3.83 -9.02
C PHE A 166 -1.71 -5.22 -9.63
N GLU A 167 -1.17 -5.30 -10.83
CA GLU A 167 -0.79 -6.56 -11.49
C GLU A 167 0.17 -7.36 -10.59
N GLY A 168 1.27 -6.73 -10.15
CA GLY A 168 2.22 -7.38 -9.24
C GLY A 168 1.61 -7.79 -7.90
N LEU A 169 0.56 -7.08 -7.43
CA LEU A 169 -0.10 -7.36 -6.17
C LEU A 169 -1.00 -8.60 -6.26
N VAL A 170 -1.74 -8.75 -7.35
CA VAL A 170 -2.63 -9.92 -7.60
C VAL A 170 -1.80 -11.20 -7.74
N ASP A 171 -0.66 -11.13 -8.41
CA ASP A 171 0.20 -12.28 -8.67
C ASP A 171 0.92 -12.83 -7.41
N VAL A 172 0.89 -12.11 -6.27
CA VAL A 172 1.64 -12.54 -5.06
C VAL A 172 1.21 -13.91 -4.55
N HIS A 173 -0.04 -14.31 -4.76
CA HIS A 173 -0.60 -15.58 -4.29
C HIS A 173 -0.60 -16.69 -5.34
N ASP A 174 -0.22 -16.42 -6.58
CA ASP A 174 -0.12 -17.39 -7.67
C ASP A 174 1.26 -18.09 -7.65
#